data_ff89f10590986475dabc5dcc9a96b567
#
_entry.id   ff89f10590986475dabc5dcc9a96b567
#
_cell.length_a   1.000
_cell.length_b   1.000
_cell.length_c   1.000
_cell.angle_alpha   90.00
_cell.angle_beta   90.00
_cell.angle_gamma   90.00
#
_symmetry.space_group_name_H-M   'P 1'
#
loop_
_entity.id
_entity.type
_entity.pdbx_description
1 polymer ?
#
loop_
_entity_poly.entity_id
_entity_poly.type
_entity_poly.pdbx_seq_one_letter_code
_entity_poly.pdbx_strand_id
1 'polypeptide(L)'
;MDSSNNETTHEFPPYFKVYKDGRIERYPDRFGNGGQDLVPTGLDSKTGVQTKDVVVSPESGVSARLFIPKINGPDPKFPLVVHYHGGAFCTGSPFKKIFHDFLVSLALEANVVVISVDYRLAPHHALPVAHEDSWAAMQWISAHSNGQGPEPWLNQYVDFGRVFVAGESAGANIAHYVAVQAGATGLAGPNVIGSILVHPYFGGKEPDKMIDYMYPTKDRILYPEVDPNLSKMVGKKVLVCVAEKDWLKDRGVGYCETLRKSGWNGSVGYFESEEEGHGFFLWNPSSDKVVPLMKAMVDFINQN
;
A
#
# COMPACT_ATOMS: atom_id res chain seq x y z
N MET A 1 -41.55 -4.54 14.19
CA MET A 1 -40.24 -4.14 13.66
C MET A 1 -40.46 -3.91 12.18
N ASP A 2 -40.21 -2.72 11.72
CA ASP A 2 -40.55 -2.27 10.37
C ASP A 2 -39.68 -2.99 9.35
N SER A 3 -40.27 -3.85 8.51
CA SER A 3 -39.57 -4.65 7.50
C SER A 3 -38.94 -3.79 6.39
N SER A 4 -39.29 -2.50 6.33
CA SER A 4 -38.80 -1.54 5.34
C SER A 4 -37.33 -1.18 5.53
N ASN A 5 -36.76 -1.34 6.74
CA ASN A 5 -35.37 -0.98 7.04
C ASN A 5 -34.36 -2.04 6.60
N ASN A 6 -34.79 -3.24 6.20
CA ASN A 6 -33.93 -4.30 5.69
C ASN A 6 -33.80 -4.33 4.16
N GLU A 7 -34.37 -3.34 3.47
CA GLU A 7 -34.23 -3.20 2.01
C GLU A 7 -32.82 -2.74 1.68
N THR A 8 -32.11 -3.51 0.84
CA THR A 8 -30.76 -3.17 0.34
C THR A 8 -30.88 -2.15 -0.79
N THR A 9 -30.20 -1.03 -0.66
CA THR A 9 -30.16 0.04 -1.67
C THR A 9 -28.96 -0.06 -2.61
N HIS A 10 -27.81 -0.53 -2.09
CA HIS A 10 -26.60 -0.76 -2.88
C HIS A 10 -25.93 -2.05 -2.43
N GLU A 11 -25.38 -2.77 -3.40
CA GLU A 11 -24.68 -4.02 -3.15
C GLU A 11 -23.41 -4.08 -4.00
N PHE A 12 -22.28 -4.28 -3.33
CA PHE A 12 -20.95 -4.30 -3.93
C PHE A 12 -20.18 -5.57 -3.50
N PRO A 13 -20.58 -6.74 -3.98
CA PRO A 13 -19.89 -7.97 -3.64
C PRO A 13 -18.46 -7.96 -4.24
N PRO A 14 -17.50 -8.53 -3.56
CA PRO A 14 -17.56 -9.22 -2.27
C PRO A 14 -17.24 -8.33 -1.06
N TYR A 15 -17.48 -7.01 -1.12
CA TYR A 15 -17.02 -6.06 -0.11
C TYR A 15 -18.09 -5.71 0.92
N PHE A 16 -19.22 -5.12 0.49
CA PHE A 16 -20.27 -4.67 1.40
C PHE A 16 -21.61 -4.43 0.69
N LYS A 17 -22.65 -4.32 1.50
CA LYS A 17 -23.99 -3.85 1.08
C LYS A 17 -24.45 -2.71 1.99
N VAL A 18 -25.31 -1.86 1.45
CA VAL A 18 -25.88 -0.70 2.13
C VAL A 18 -27.40 -0.86 2.17
N TYR A 19 -27.97 -0.68 3.35
CA TYR A 19 -29.41 -0.74 3.59
C TYR A 19 -30.04 0.65 3.50
N LYS A 20 -31.35 0.68 3.36
CA LYS A 20 -32.14 1.93 3.24
C LYS A 20 -32.02 2.84 4.46
N ASP A 21 -31.76 2.26 5.63
CA ASP A 21 -31.50 2.99 6.88
C ASP A 21 -30.06 3.53 7.01
N GLY A 22 -29.24 3.34 5.97
CA GLY A 22 -27.82 3.74 5.96
C GLY A 22 -26.87 2.73 6.62
N ARG A 23 -27.37 1.65 7.19
CA ARG A 23 -26.55 0.60 7.78
C ARG A 23 -25.71 -0.08 6.69
N ILE A 24 -24.43 -0.29 7.00
CA ILE A 24 -23.48 -0.99 6.14
C ILE A 24 -23.20 -2.36 6.74
N GLU A 25 -23.33 -3.38 5.93
CA GLU A 25 -22.95 -4.75 6.28
C GLU A 25 -21.83 -5.22 5.36
N ARG A 26 -20.70 -5.59 5.94
CA ARG A 26 -19.58 -6.14 5.17
C ARG A 26 -19.84 -7.62 4.87
N TYR A 27 -19.51 -8.04 3.67
CA TYR A 27 -19.43 -9.48 3.38
C TYR A 27 -18.27 -10.10 4.19
N PRO A 28 -18.32 -11.42 4.40
CA PRO A 28 -17.18 -12.13 4.97
C PRO A 28 -15.91 -11.75 4.22
N ASP A 29 -14.90 -11.37 4.97
CA ASP A 29 -13.69 -10.83 4.39
C ASP A 29 -12.99 -11.89 3.51
N ARG A 30 -12.83 -11.58 2.22
CA ARG A 30 -12.15 -12.46 1.27
C ARG A 30 -10.66 -12.66 1.59
N PHE A 31 -10.08 -11.79 2.43
CA PHE A 31 -8.70 -11.90 2.91
C PHE A 31 -8.57 -12.73 4.18
N GLY A 32 -9.60 -13.48 4.57
CA GLY A 32 -9.62 -14.39 5.70
C GLY A 32 -10.95 -14.42 6.46
N ASN A 33 -11.16 -15.47 7.25
CA ASN A 33 -12.40 -15.70 7.99
C ASN A 33 -12.47 -14.85 9.27
N GLY A 34 -12.83 -13.57 9.15
CA GLY A 34 -13.32 -12.75 10.26
C GLY A 34 -12.45 -12.74 11.52
N GLY A 35 -11.16 -12.44 11.42
CA GLY A 35 -10.27 -12.28 12.57
C GLY A 35 -9.46 -13.55 12.95
N GLN A 36 -9.73 -14.71 12.36
CA GLN A 36 -8.94 -15.93 12.62
C GLN A 36 -7.59 -15.97 11.90
N ASP A 37 -7.40 -15.10 10.89
CA ASP A 37 -6.17 -15.04 10.08
C ASP A 37 -5.23 -13.90 10.47
N LEU A 38 -5.40 -13.34 11.67
CA LEU A 38 -4.46 -12.36 12.20
C LEU A 38 -3.20 -13.07 12.70
N VAL A 39 -2.06 -12.60 12.23
CA VAL A 39 -0.76 -13.13 12.65
C VAL A 39 -0.27 -12.35 13.87
N PRO A 40 0.08 -13.02 15.00
CA PRO A 40 0.69 -12.34 16.13
C PRO A 40 2.08 -11.78 15.76
N THR A 41 2.50 -10.75 16.48
CA THR A 41 3.86 -10.22 16.34
C THR A 41 4.90 -11.13 16.99
N GLY A 42 6.14 -11.02 16.57
CA GLY A 42 7.25 -11.77 17.15
C GLY A 42 8.37 -12.06 16.16
N LEU A 43 9.23 -12.97 16.55
CA LEU A 43 10.32 -13.47 15.72
C LEU A 43 9.82 -14.66 14.89
N ASP A 44 9.86 -14.55 13.59
CA ASP A 44 9.70 -15.69 12.70
C ASP A 44 11.00 -16.54 12.73
N SER A 45 10.91 -17.72 13.31
CA SER A 45 12.07 -18.60 13.52
C SER A 45 12.64 -19.16 12.21
N LYS A 46 11.88 -19.16 11.11
CA LYS A 46 12.32 -19.66 9.80
C LYS A 46 13.11 -18.61 9.03
N THR A 47 12.63 -17.37 9.06
CA THR A 47 13.21 -16.26 8.28
C THR A 47 14.13 -15.37 9.11
N GLY A 48 13.95 -15.35 10.44
CA GLY A 48 14.63 -14.42 11.33
C GLY A 48 14.07 -13.00 11.29
N VAL A 49 12.99 -12.76 10.57
CA VAL A 49 12.30 -11.46 10.53
C VAL A 49 11.57 -11.26 11.85
N GLN A 50 11.74 -10.08 12.44
CA GLN A 50 11.01 -9.67 13.66
C GLN A 50 9.88 -8.72 13.29
N THR A 51 8.73 -8.86 13.95
CA THR A 51 7.58 -7.99 13.74
C THR A 51 7.08 -7.36 15.03
N LYS A 52 6.56 -6.13 14.89
CA LYS A 52 6.01 -5.34 16.00
C LYS A 52 4.90 -4.45 15.49
N ASP A 53 3.80 -4.36 16.26
CA ASP A 53 2.73 -3.41 15.98
C ASP A 53 2.97 -2.11 16.74
N VAL A 54 2.68 -0.99 16.08
CA VAL A 54 2.85 0.37 16.62
C VAL A 54 1.61 1.20 16.37
N VAL A 55 1.31 2.09 17.32
CA VAL A 55 0.24 3.08 17.16
C VAL A 55 0.86 4.33 16.52
N VAL A 56 0.32 4.71 15.36
CA VAL A 56 0.74 5.93 14.63
C VAL A 56 -0.04 7.14 15.11
N SER A 57 -1.36 6.99 15.25
CA SER A 57 -2.26 8.04 15.74
C SER A 57 -3.28 7.43 16.70
N PRO A 58 -3.12 7.66 18.03
CA PRO A 58 -4.10 7.20 19.01
C PRO A 58 -5.50 7.77 18.81
N GLU A 59 -5.59 9.00 18.30
CA GLU A 59 -6.87 9.71 18.10
C GLU A 59 -7.71 9.11 16.97
N SER A 60 -7.06 8.75 15.85
CA SER A 60 -7.74 8.16 14.70
C SER A 60 -7.78 6.62 14.73
N GLY A 61 -6.98 5.99 15.59
CA GLY A 61 -6.80 4.54 15.67
C GLY A 61 -5.88 3.98 14.57
N VAL A 62 -5.22 4.83 13.79
CA VAL A 62 -4.27 4.40 12.76
C VAL A 62 -3.05 3.77 13.42
N SER A 63 -2.71 2.58 12.97
CA SER A 63 -1.60 1.77 13.45
C SER A 63 -0.74 1.28 12.26
N ALA A 64 0.35 0.58 12.56
CA ALA A 64 1.19 -0.02 11.54
C ALA A 64 1.89 -1.26 12.08
N ARG A 65 2.30 -2.14 11.18
CA ARG A 65 3.19 -3.27 11.49
C ARG A 65 4.58 -3.02 10.92
N LEU A 66 5.57 -3.13 11.79
CA LEU A 66 6.99 -3.12 11.44
C LEU A 66 7.47 -4.55 11.19
N PHE A 67 8.31 -4.70 10.17
CA PHE A 67 9.04 -5.92 9.84
C PHE A 67 10.52 -5.56 9.75
N ILE A 68 11.35 -6.19 10.58
CA ILE A 68 12.80 -5.97 10.59
C ILE A 68 13.47 -7.25 10.14
N PRO A 69 14.36 -7.20 9.13
CA PRO A 69 15.12 -8.36 8.69
C PRO A 69 16.06 -8.81 9.80
N LYS A 70 16.64 -10.01 9.65
CA LYS A 70 17.61 -10.54 10.60
C LYS A 70 18.74 -9.53 10.82
N ILE A 71 18.92 -9.14 12.07
CA ILE A 71 19.94 -8.19 12.45
C ILE A 71 21.31 -8.92 12.49
N ASN A 72 22.22 -8.45 11.65
CA ASN A 72 23.59 -8.93 11.59
C ASN A 72 24.56 -7.76 11.86
N GLY A 73 25.41 -7.89 12.86
CA GLY A 73 26.38 -6.87 13.22
C GLY A 73 25.90 -5.88 14.29
N PRO A 74 26.77 -4.97 14.72
CA PRO A 74 26.54 -4.14 15.92
C PRO A 74 25.63 -2.92 15.69
N ASP A 75 25.56 -2.38 14.47
CA ASP A 75 24.77 -1.16 14.17
C ASP A 75 24.25 -1.17 12.71
N PRO A 76 23.37 -2.12 12.36
CA PRO A 76 22.87 -2.21 11.00
C PRO A 76 21.86 -1.10 10.69
N LYS A 77 21.96 -0.50 9.49
CA LYS A 77 20.99 0.42 8.93
C LYS A 77 20.46 -0.15 7.62
N PHE A 78 19.15 -0.28 7.53
CA PHE A 78 18.44 -0.87 6.41
C PHE A 78 17.64 0.19 5.63
N PRO A 79 17.50 0.08 4.32
CA PRO A 79 16.49 0.86 3.59
C PRO A 79 15.12 0.65 4.21
N LEU A 80 14.24 1.65 4.06
CA LEU A 80 12.86 1.59 4.53
C LEU A 80 11.90 1.44 3.34
N VAL A 81 10.97 0.51 3.44
CA VAL A 81 9.78 0.44 2.58
C VAL A 81 8.56 0.81 3.42
N VAL A 82 7.92 1.93 3.07
CA VAL A 82 6.62 2.31 3.62
C VAL A 82 5.54 1.72 2.73
N HIS A 83 4.82 0.75 3.27
CA HIS A 83 3.88 -0.08 2.52
C HIS A 83 2.43 0.26 2.87
N TYR A 84 1.57 0.22 1.86
CA TYR A 84 0.12 0.38 1.95
C TYR A 84 -0.56 -0.83 1.33
N HIS A 85 -1.39 -1.52 2.11
CA HIS A 85 -2.05 -2.74 1.65
C HIS A 85 -3.17 -2.48 0.64
N GLY A 86 -3.46 -3.48 -0.19
CA GLY A 86 -4.60 -3.48 -1.08
C GLY A 86 -5.93 -3.78 -0.39
N GLY A 87 -6.98 -3.98 -1.19
CA GLY A 87 -8.33 -4.31 -0.70
C GLY A 87 -9.38 -3.28 -1.06
N ALA A 88 -9.22 -2.62 -2.21
CA ALA A 88 -10.18 -1.65 -2.76
C ALA A 88 -10.58 -0.53 -1.77
N PHE A 89 -9.66 -0.13 -0.89
CA PHE A 89 -9.87 0.81 0.22
C PHE A 89 -10.92 0.36 1.26
N CYS A 90 -11.50 -0.82 1.08
CA CYS A 90 -12.63 -1.33 1.88
C CYS A 90 -12.25 -2.44 2.83
N THR A 91 -11.19 -3.17 2.56
CA THR A 91 -10.78 -4.36 3.31
C THR A 91 -9.26 -4.47 3.29
N GLY A 92 -8.73 -5.48 3.98
CA GLY A 92 -7.29 -5.64 4.15
C GLY A 92 -6.80 -5.11 5.49
N SER A 93 -5.59 -5.51 5.85
CA SER A 93 -4.85 -5.03 7.02
C SER A 93 -3.46 -5.68 7.01
N PRO A 94 -2.40 -4.99 7.47
CA PRO A 94 -1.05 -5.56 7.57
C PRO A 94 -0.96 -6.72 8.58
N PHE A 95 -1.99 -6.90 9.41
CA PHE A 95 -2.05 -7.97 10.42
C PHE A 95 -2.53 -9.29 9.86
N LYS A 96 -3.15 -9.29 8.66
CA LYS A 96 -3.67 -10.49 8.01
C LYS A 96 -2.57 -11.31 7.36
N LYS A 97 -2.71 -12.63 7.47
CA LYS A 97 -1.68 -13.58 7.04
C LYS A 97 -1.16 -13.35 5.62
N ILE A 98 -2.03 -13.10 4.66
CA ILE A 98 -1.63 -12.94 3.25
C ILE A 98 -0.69 -11.74 3.03
N PHE A 99 -0.99 -10.60 3.67
CA PHE A 99 -0.12 -9.42 3.62
C PHE A 99 1.13 -9.62 4.47
N HIS A 100 0.95 -10.19 5.66
CA HIS A 100 2.05 -10.47 6.57
C HIS A 100 3.13 -11.35 5.92
N ASP A 101 2.75 -12.49 5.35
CA ASP A 101 3.68 -13.45 4.75
C ASP A 101 4.44 -12.83 3.56
N PHE A 102 3.73 -12.07 2.71
CA PHE A 102 4.34 -11.34 1.61
C PHE A 102 5.37 -10.32 2.10
N LEU A 103 5.04 -9.55 3.15
CA LEU A 103 5.94 -8.54 3.69
C LEU A 103 7.12 -9.13 4.47
N VAL A 104 6.95 -10.30 5.10
CA VAL A 104 8.07 -11.09 5.66
C VAL A 104 9.04 -11.47 4.55
N SER A 105 8.54 -11.98 3.42
CA SER A 105 9.36 -12.34 2.27
C SER A 105 10.09 -11.12 1.69
N LEU A 106 9.39 -9.99 1.54
CA LEU A 106 10.01 -8.75 1.05
C LEU A 106 11.12 -8.25 1.99
N ALA A 107 10.84 -8.21 3.30
CA ALA A 107 11.82 -7.77 4.30
C ALA A 107 13.08 -8.67 4.29
N LEU A 108 12.89 -9.99 4.14
CA LEU A 108 13.97 -10.96 4.07
C LEU A 108 14.79 -10.82 2.78
N GLU A 109 14.12 -10.86 1.62
CA GLU A 109 14.79 -10.95 0.32
C GLU A 109 15.44 -9.65 -0.12
N ALA A 110 14.79 -8.51 0.16
CA ALA A 110 15.36 -7.20 -0.12
C ALA A 110 16.30 -6.70 0.99
N ASN A 111 16.33 -7.35 2.16
CA ASN A 111 17.08 -6.94 3.35
C ASN A 111 16.73 -5.50 3.77
N VAL A 112 15.43 -5.23 3.96
CA VAL A 112 14.86 -3.91 4.27
C VAL A 112 14.00 -3.95 5.51
N VAL A 113 13.88 -2.82 6.19
CA VAL A 113 12.78 -2.58 7.13
C VAL A 113 11.52 -2.28 6.34
N VAL A 114 10.40 -2.93 6.69
CA VAL A 114 9.09 -2.59 6.14
C VAL A 114 8.23 -2.04 7.26
N ILE A 115 7.50 -0.95 6.99
CA ILE A 115 6.39 -0.49 7.82
C ILE A 115 5.13 -0.47 6.98
N SER A 116 4.14 -1.28 7.37
CA SER A 116 2.87 -1.39 6.65
C SER A 116 1.76 -0.73 7.46
N VAL A 117 1.12 0.27 6.85
CA VAL A 117 0.13 1.14 7.50
C VAL A 117 -1.25 0.48 7.47
N ASP A 118 -1.91 0.45 8.64
CA ASP A 118 -3.29 0.03 8.82
C ASP A 118 -4.19 1.26 8.82
N TYR A 119 -4.48 1.77 7.63
CA TYR A 119 -5.31 2.95 7.40
C TYR A 119 -6.80 2.63 7.55
N ARG A 120 -7.62 3.64 7.89
CA ARG A 120 -9.06 3.48 8.05
C ARG A 120 -9.76 3.19 6.73
N LEU A 121 -10.75 2.29 6.77
CA LEU A 121 -11.35 1.69 5.59
C LEU A 121 -12.73 2.28 5.27
N ALA A 122 -12.95 2.53 3.98
CA ALA A 122 -14.27 2.81 3.43
C ALA A 122 -15.19 1.56 3.55
N PRO A 123 -16.50 1.72 3.51
CA PRO A 123 -17.25 2.97 3.45
C PRO A 123 -17.51 3.61 4.82
N HIS A 124 -17.08 3.01 5.94
CA HIS A 124 -17.25 3.60 7.27
C HIS A 124 -16.44 4.90 7.40
N HIS A 125 -15.27 4.94 6.78
CA HIS A 125 -14.46 6.13 6.61
C HIS A 125 -14.32 6.40 5.12
N ALA A 126 -15.18 7.31 4.61
CA ALA A 126 -15.21 7.63 3.18
C ALA A 126 -13.85 8.13 2.68
N LEU A 127 -13.53 7.85 1.42
CA LEU A 127 -12.37 8.48 0.80
C LEU A 127 -12.54 10.02 0.80
N PRO A 128 -11.46 10.78 1.05
CA PRO A 128 -10.04 10.36 0.98
C PRO A 128 -9.39 9.95 2.32
N VAL A 129 -10.14 9.61 3.37
CA VAL A 129 -9.59 9.33 4.72
C VAL A 129 -8.42 8.34 4.68
N ALA A 130 -8.49 7.28 3.85
CA ALA A 130 -7.38 6.33 3.71
C ALA A 130 -6.07 7.00 3.24
N HIS A 131 -6.17 7.99 2.36
CA HIS A 131 -5.02 8.77 1.85
C HIS A 131 -4.50 9.75 2.89
N GLU A 132 -5.40 10.39 3.63
CA GLU A 132 -5.06 11.31 4.72
C GLU A 132 -4.34 10.59 5.86
N ASP A 133 -4.85 9.43 6.28
CA ASP A 133 -4.22 8.57 7.28
C ASP A 133 -2.82 8.12 6.84
N SER A 134 -2.69 7.74 5.58
CA SER A 134 -1.43 7.27 5.00
C SER A 134 -0.39 8.40 4.90
N TRP A 135 -0.84 9.61 4.58
CA TRP A 135 0.02 10.80 4.63
C TRP A 135 0.43 11.15 6.06
N ALA A 136 -0.48 11.11 7.01
CA ALA A 136 -0.18 11.34 8.43
C ALA A 136 0.81 10.28 8.96
N ALA A 137 0.66 9.02 8.55
CA ALA A 137 1.62 7.96 8.88
C ALA A 137 3.01 8.26 8.29
N MET A 138 3.10 8.74 7.05
CA MET A 138 4.37 9.13 6.45
C MET A 138 5.03 10.29 7.20
N GLN A 139 4.26 11.27 7.66
CA GLN A 139 4.76 12.38 8.49
C GLN A 139 5.25 11.88 9.86
N TRP A 140 4.52 10.96 10.49
CA TRP A 140 4.94 10.31 11.73
C TRP A 140 6.25 9.53 11.56
N ILE A 141 6.40 8.77 10.47
CA ILE A 141 7.64 8.08 10.11
C ILE A 141 8.78 9.09 9.95
N SER A 142 8.52 10.20 9.26
CA SER A 142 9.48 11.29 9.02
C SER A 142 10.06 11.87 10.31
N ALA A 143 9.28 11.96 11.38
CA ALA A 143 9.74 12.47 12.68
C ALA A 143 10.86 11.63 13.32
N HIS A 144 11.11 10.40 12.82
CA HIS A 144 12.19 9.53 13.30
C HIS A 144 13.53 9.78 12.60
N SER A 145 13.56 10.57 11.54
CA SER A 145 14.76 10.75 10.71
C SER A 145 15.94 11.38 11.43
N ASN A 146 15.71 12.09 12.53
CA ASN A 146 16.74 12.65 13.42
C ASN A 146 17.14 11.70 14.57
N GLY A 147 16.61 10.46 14.59
CA GLY A 147 16.88 9.47 15.62
C GLY A 147 16.15 9.69 16.95
N GLN A 148 15.17 10.60 17.00
CA GLN A 148 14.46 10.99 18.25
C GLN A 148 12.93 10.75 18.17
N GLY A 149 12.45 10.03 17.16
CA GLY A 149 11.04 9.67 17.08
C GLY A 149 10.60 8.68 18.17
N PRO A 150 9.27 8.53 18.37
CA PRO A 150 8.74 7.71 19.48
C PRO A 150 8.96 6.20 19.30
N GLU A 151 9.25 5.70 18.09
CA GLU A 151 9.48 4.27 17.85
C GLU A 151 10.99 3.95 17.77
N PRO A 152 11.54 3.24 18.76
CA PRO A 152 12.97 2.96 18.83
C PRO A 152 13.51 2.17 17.64
N TRP A 153 12.73 1.25 17.06
CA TRP A 153 13.19 0.45 15.93
C TRP A 153 13.42 1.29 14.67
N LEU A 154 12.59 2.29 14.43
CA LEU A 154 12.79 3.23 13.32
C LEU A 154 14.05 4.08 13.56
N ASN A 155 14.26 4.56 14.78
CA ASN A 155 15.45 5.34 15.13
C ASN A 155 16.75 4.51 14.97
N GLN A 156 16.70 3.23 15.37
CA GLN A 156 17.88 2.37 15.45
C GLN A 156 18.22 1.71 14.11
N TYR A 157 17.23 1.22 13.36
CA TYR A 157 17.48 0.31 12.24
C TYR A 157 17.27 0.92 10.85
N VAL A 158 16.65 2.10 10.74
CA VAL A 158 16.30 2.67 9.43
C VAL A 158 17.36 3.63 8.91
N ASP A 159 17.72 3.45 7.64
CA ASP A 159 18.43 4.42 6.82
C ASP A 159 17.42 5.33 6.11
N PHE A 160 17.15 6.49 6.69
CA PHE A 160 16.25 7.47 6.11
C PHE A 160 16.79 8.15 4.84
N GLY A 161 18.04 7.89 4.46
CA GLY A 161 18.59 8.25 3.15
C GLY A 161 18.10 7.37 2.02
N ARG A 162 17.50 6.21 2.33
CA ARG A 162 17.01 5.22 1.34
C ARG A 162 15.60 4.76 1.68
N VAL A 163 14.61 5.56 1.33
CA VAL A 163 13.20 5.28 1.58
C VAL A 163 12.46 5.01 0.28
N PHE A 164 11.60 4.00 0.30
CA PHE A 164 10.67 3.66 -0.78
C PHE A 164 9.25 3.71 -0.26
N VAL A 165 8.30 4.09 -1.11
CA VAL A 165 6.88 3.89 -0.88
C VAL A 165 6.38 2.76 -1.77
N ALA A 166 5.58 1.86 -1.23
CA ALA A 166 5.13 0.68 -1.96
C ALA A 166 3.67 0.34 -1.61
N GLY A 167 3.02 -0.39 -2.50
CA GLY A 167 1.71 -0.95 -2.23
C GLY A 167 1.17 -1.73 -3.41
N GLU A 168 0.11 -2.47 -3.16
CA GLU A 168 -0.61 -3.20 -4.21
C GLU A 168 -2.05 -2.74 -4.34
N SER A 169 -2.59 -2.74 -5.56
CA SER A 169 -3.98 -2.38 -5.85
C SER A 169 -4.33 -0.98 -5.33
N ALA A 170 -5.31 -0.86 -4.43
CA ALA A 170 -5.64 0.39 -3.73
C ALA A 170 -4.44 0.96 -2.96
N GLY A 171 -3.61 0.11 -2.37
CA GLY A 171 -2.39 0.53 -1.68
C GLY A 171 -1.34 1.13 -2.61
N ALA A 172 -1.27 0.66 -3.87
CA ALA A 172 -0.40 1.28 -4.87
C ALA A 172 -0.87 2.70 -5.25
N ASN A 173 -2.19 2.92 -5.31
CA ASN A 173 -2.76 4.25 -5.47
C ASN A 173 -2.39 5.17 -4.29
N ILE A 174 -2.48 4.65 -3.06
CA ILE A 174 -2.08 5.39 -1.85
C ILE A 174 -0.57 5.71 -1.88
N ALA A 175 0.29 4.75 -2.25
CA ALA A 175 1.73 4.96 -2.37
C ALA A 175 2.05 6.07 -3.38
N HIS A 176 1.38 6.07 -4.54
CA HIS A 176 1.47 7.16 -5.52
C HIS A 176 1.06 8.51 -4.91
N TYR A 177 -0.13 8.57 -4.27
CA TYR A 177 -0.62 9.79 -3.63
C TYR A 177 0.39 10.35 -2.62
N VAL A 178 0.93 9.50 -1.74
CA VAL A 178 1.92 9.91 -0.73
C VAL A 178 3.19 10.44 -1.38
N ALA A 179 3.67 9.82 -2.46
CA ALA A 179 4.84 10.31 -3.19
C ALA A 179 4.62 11.68 -3.84
N VAL A 180 3.44 11.92 -4.43
CA VAL A 180 3.09 13.23 -5.01
C VAL A 180 2.89 14.27 -3.90
N GLN A 181 2.20 13.91 -2.83
CA GLN A 181 1.95 14.81 -1.70
C GLN A 181 3.27 15.24 -1.02
N ALA A 182 4.22 14.32 -0.86
CA ALA A 182 5.54 14.62 -0.31
C ALA A 182 6.30 15.64 -1.17
N GLY A 183 6.20 15.54 -2.49
CA GLY A 183 6.82 16.51 -3.40
C GLY A 183 6.11 17.85 -3.49
N ALA A 184 4.78 17.84 -3.32
CA ALA A 184 3.96 19.06 -3.40
C ALA A 184 4.07 19.92 -2.14
N THR A 185 4.12 19.30 -0.95
CA THR A 185 4.12 20.00 0.35
C THR A 185 5.47 20.01 1.05
N GLY A 186 6.41 19.21 0.59
CA GLY A 186 7.68 18.93 1.26
C GLY A 186 7.53 17.84 2.32
N LEU A 187 8.56 17.04 2.47
CA LEU A 187 8.70 16.03 3.53
C LEU A 187 10.12 16.17 4.10
N ALA A 188 10.21 16.64 5.33
CA ALA A 188 11.51 16.82 5.98
C ALA A 188 12.06 15.48 6.47
N GLY A 189 13.34 15.22 6.25
CA GLY A 189 14.07 14.08 6.80
C GLY A 189 14.22 12.91 5.83
N PRO A 190 13.19 12.12 5.50
CA PRO A 190 13.35 10.98 4.60
C PRO A 190 13.68 11.37 3.16
N ASN A 191 14.66 10.70 2.59
CA ASN A 191 14.93 10.76 1.17
C ASN A 191 14.16 9.61 0.48
N VAL A 192 12.97 9.91 -0.01
CA VAL A 192 12.20 8.94 -0.81
C VAL A 192 12.84 8.82 -2.18
N ILE A 193 13.44 7.68 -2.49
CA ILE A 193 14.21 7.45 -3.71
C ILE A 193 13.43 6.73 -4.80
N GLY A 194 12.33 6.05 -4.46
CA GLY A 194 11.49 5.38 -5.45
C GLY A 194 10.14 4.90 -4.93
N SER A 195 9.30 4.49 -5.88
CA SER A 195 7.97 3.93 -5.61
C SER A 195 7.80 2.59 -6.30
N ILE A 196 7.15 1.64 -5.63
CA ILE A 196 6.81 0.30 -6.16
C ILE A 196 5.29 0.16 -6.15
N LEU A 197 4.70 0.10 -7.33
CA LEU A 197 3.25 0.06 -7.54
C LEU A 197 2.87 -1.28 -8.17
N VAL A 198 2.33 -2.19 -7.35
CA VAL A 198 1.95 -3.53 -7.81
C VAL A 198 0.47 -3.55 -8.14
N HIS A 199 0.12 -3.88 -9.39
CA HIS A 199 -1.26 -3.95 -9.90
C HIS A 199 -2.09 -2.70 -9.54
N PRO A 200 -1.62 -1.47 -9.84
CA PRO A 200 -2.13 -0.26 -9.22
C PRO A 200 -3.59 0.02 -9.61
N TYR A 201 -4.38 0.40 -8.60
CA TYR A 201 -5.75 0.83 -8.79
C TYR A 201 -5.80 2.33 -9.09
N PHE A 202 -5.98 2.70 -10.36
CA PHE A 202 -6.30 4.05 -10.79
C PHE A 202 -7.68 4.09 -11.43
N GLY A 203 -8.24 5.26 -11.65
CA GLY A 203 -9.48 5.44 -12.39
C GLY A 203 -9.39 4.91 -13.81
N GLY A 204 -10.48 4.45 -14.34
CA GLY A 204 -10.59 3.93 -15.71
C GLY A 204 -11.59 4.74 -16.52
N LYS A 205 -11.71 4.38 -17.81
CA LYS A 205 -12.71 4.98 -18.71
C LYS A 205 -14.13 4.53 -18.35
N GLU A 206 -14.26 3.27 -17.95
CA GLU A 206 -15.54 2.70 -17.55
C GLU A 206 -15.86 3.04 -16.09
N PRO A 207 -17.14 3.32 -15.75
CA PRO A 207 -17.57 3.60 -14.39
C PRO A 207 -17.26 2.42 -13.45
N ASP A 208 -16.74 2.71 -12.29
CA ASP A 208 -16.61 1.77 -11.18
C ASP A 208 -17.67 2.12 -10.13
N LYS A 209 -18.79 1.40 -10.16
CA LYS A 209 -19.96 1.69 -9.32
C LYS A 209 -19.64 1.75 -7.82
N MET A 210 -18.72 0.90 -7.34
CA MET A 210 -18.36 0.87 -5.95
C MET A 210 -17.51 2.10 -5.57
N ILE A 211 -16.53 2.43 -6.41
CA ILE A 211 -15.71 3.63 -6.21
C ILE A 211 -16.55 4.90 -6.37
N ASP A 212 -17.42 4.98 -7.38
CA ASP A 212 -18.32 6.12 -7.57
C ASP A 212 -19.25 6.33 -6.36
N TYR A 213 -19.63 5.23 -5.67
CA TYR A 213 -20.38 5.31 -4.40
C TYR A 213 -19.52 5.85 -3.24
N MET A 214 -18.29 5.34 -3.08
CA MET A 214 -17.40 5.72 -1.97
C MET A 214 -16.71 7.06 -2.19
N TYR A 215 -16.47 7.42 -3.44
CA TYR A 215 -15.75 8.62 -3.85
C TYR A 215 -16.22 9.10 -5.22
N PRO A 216 -17.31 9.89 -5.28
CA PRO A 216 -17.89 10.33 -6.54
C PRO A 216 -17.05 11.40 -7.28
N THR A 217 -16.00 11.90 -6.63
CA THR A 217 -15.13 12.93 -7.20
C THR A 217 -14.10 12.29 -8.15
N LYS A 218 -14.10 12.74 -9.41
CA LYS A 218 -13.09 12.33 -10.40
C LYS A 218 -11.92 13.30 -10.37
N ASP A 219 -11.04 13.13 -9.42
CA ASP A 219 -9.90 14.02 -9.21
C ASP A 219 -8.55 13.26 -9.21
N ARG A 220 -7.50 13.98 -8.79
CA ARG A 220 -6.12 13.51 -8.75
C ARG A 220 -5.87 12.23 -7.95
N ILE A 221 -6.75 11.88 -7.00
CA ILE A 221 -6.60 10.69 -6.17
C ILE A 221 -6.74 9.44 -7.02
N LEU A 222 -7.75 9.42 -7.90
CA LEU A 222 -7.98 8.27 -8.78
C LEU A 222 -7.43 8.47 -10.20
N TYR A 223 -7.27 9.73 -10.63
CA TYR A 223 -6.87 10.11 -11.99
C TYR A 223 -5.57 10.91 -11.96
N PRO A 224 -4.39 10.26 -11.93
CA PRO A 224 -3.10 10.94 -11.87
C PRO A 224 -2.85 11.96 -12.99
N GLU A 225 -3.48 11.75 -14.16
CA GLU A 225 -3.36 12.65 -15.32
C GLU A 225 -3.92 14.05 -15.10
N VAL A 226 -4.79 14.22 -14.10
CA VAL A 226 -5.34 15.54 -13.75
C VAL A 226 -4.64 16.17 -12.53
N ASP A 227 -3.62 15.51 -11.96
CA ASP A 227 -2.90 16.05 -10.79
C ASP A 227 -1.92 17.16 -11.22
N PRO A 228 -2.14 18.41 -10.81
CA PRO A 228 -1.25 19.52 -11.15
C PRO A 228 0.15 19.40 -10.50
N ASN A 229 0.28 18.51 -9.52
CA ASN A 229 1.53 18.28 -8.79
C ASN A 229 2.27 17.01 -9.23
N LEU A 230 1.77 16.28 -10.23
CA LEU A 230 2.36 15.01 -10.65
C LEU A 230 3.85 15.15 -11.00
N SER A 231 4.25 16.25 -11.63
CA SER A 231 5.66 16.55 -11.96
C SER A 231 6.56 16.76 -10.72
N LYS A 232 5.97 17.01 -9.55
CA LYS A 232 6.69 17.24 -8.30
C LYS A 232 6.86 15.95 -7.48
N MET A 233 6.31 14.82 -7.93
CA MET A 233 6.41 13.55 -7.22
C MET A 233 7.86 13.26 -6.78
N VAL A 234 8.05 12.91 -5.51
CA VAL A 234 9.37 12.56 -4.97
C VAL A 234 9.87 11.22 -5.53
N GLY A 235 11.18 11.03 -5.41
CA GLY A 235 11.84 9.85 -5.96
C GLY A 235 12.29 10.07 -7.41
N LYS A 236 13.23 9.23 -7.84
CA LYS A 236 13.81 9.28 -9.19
C LYS A 236 13.51 8.02 -10.00
N LYS A 237 12.82 7.06 -9.41
CA LYS A 237 12.46 5.81 -10.08
C LYS A 237 11.12 5.28 -9.58
N VAL A 238 10.33 4.74 -10.48
CA VAL A 238 9.06 4.04 -10.20
C VAL A 238 9.11 2.69 -10.86
N LEU A 239 8.74 1.64 -10.15
CA LEU A 239 8.46 0.33 -10.71
C LEU A 239 6.95 0.10 -10.72
N VAL A 240 6.38 -0.14 -11.89
CA VAL A 240 4.99 -0.54 -12.05
C VAL A 240 4.96 -2.00 -12.45
N CYS A 241 4.39 -2.83 -11.57
CA CYS A 241 4.15 -4.24 -11.86
C CYS A 241 2.69 -4.45 -12.24
N VAL A 242 2.43 -5.16 -13.32
CA VAL A 242 1.08 -5.54 -13.77
C VAL A 242 1.00 -7.04 -13.97
N ALA A 243 -0.22 -7.58 -14.15
CA ALA A 243 -0.43 -8.96 -14.53
C ALA A 243 -1.27 -9.02 -15.81
N GLU A 244 -0.98 -10.00 -16.66
CA GLU A 244 -1.55 -10.08 -18.01
C GLU A 244 -3.07 -10.18 -18.03
N LYS A 245 -3.64 -10.97 -17.11
CA LYS A 245 -5.08 -11.21 -16.98
C LYS A 245 -5.75 -10.30 -15.94
N ASP A 246 -5.03 -9.28 -15.45
CA ASP A 246 -5.58 -8.31 -14.49
C ASP A 246 -6.45 -7.28 -15.23
N TRP A 247 -7.68 -7.10 -14.76
CA TRP A 247 -8.58 -6.08 -15.28
C TRP A 247 -8.08 -4.63 -15.04
N LEU A 248 -7.10 -4.45 -14.14
CA LEU A 248 -6.41 -3.17 -13.90
C LEU A 248 -5.16 -2.97 -14.77
N LYS A 249 -4.75 -3.96 -15.57
CA LYS A 249 -3.51 -3.90 -16.37
C LYS A 249 -3.41 -2.60 -17.17
N ASP A 250 -4.44 -2.27 -17.93
CA ASP A 250 -4.44 -1.09 -18.80
C ASP A 250 -4.33 0.22 -18.01
N ARG A 251 -4.83 0.23 -16.77
CA ARG A 251 -4.70 1.40 -15.87
C ARG A 251 -3.25 1.58 -15.40
N GLY A 252 -2.55 0.49 -15.09
CA GLY A 252 -1.12 0.50 -14.78
C GLY A 252 -0.24 0.93 -15.96
N VAL A 253 -0.54 0.42 -17.15
CA VAL A 253 0.14 0.83 -18.40
C VAL A 253 -0.10 2.30 -18.70
N GLY A 254 -1.35 2.76 -18.61
CA GLY A 254 -1.73 4.16 -18.80
C GLY A 254 -1.05 5.10 -17.81
N TYR A 255 -0.90 4.66 -16.55
CA TYR A 255 -0.14 5.41 -15.55
C TYR A 255 1.33 5.59 -15.94
N CYS A 256 1.99 4.53 -16.45
CA CYS A 256 3.37 4.66 -16.94
C CYS A 256 3.50 5.73 -18.03
N GLU A 257 2.54 5.81 -18.94
CA GLU A 257 2.53 6.83 -20.01
C GLU A 257 2.27 8.23 -19.44
N THR A 258 1.29 8.33 -18.53
CA THR A 258 0.95 9.59 -17.85
C THR A 258 2.16 10.16 -17.12
N LEU A 259 2.86 9.32 -16.35
CA LEU A 259 4.03 9.74 -15.61
C LEU A 259 5.19 10.19 -16.52
N ARG A 260 5.44 9.47 -17.64
CA ARG A 260 6.46 9.88 -18.63
C ARG A 260 6.14 11.22 -19.30
N LYS A 261 4.85 11.57 -19.44
CA LYS A 261 4.38 12.83 -20.06
C LYS A 261 4.22 13.98 -19.06
N SER A 262 4.26 13.70 -17.75
CA SER A 262 3.95 14.69 -16.70
C SER A 262 5.02 15.76 -16.47
N GLY A 263 6.23 15.59 -17.03
CA GLY A 263 7.39 16.43 -16.73
C GLY A 263 8.12 16.01 -15.44
N TRP A 264 7.71 14.92 -14.78
CA TRP A 264 8.46 14.32 -13.69
C TRP A 264 9.82 13.81 -14.19
N ASN A 265 10.89 14.17 -13.46
CA ASN A 265 12.27 13.88 -13.87
C ASN A 265 12.80 12.58 -13.23
N GLY A 266 12.17 11.46 -13.54
CA GLY A 266 12.59 10.14 -13.06
C GLY A 266 12.41 9.07 -14.14
N SER A 267 12.74 7.83 -13.79
CA SER A 267 12.61 6.66 -14.67
C SER A 267 11.43 5.78 -14.27
N VAL A 268 10.74 5.23 -15.28
CA VAL A 268 9.61 4.31 -15.08
C VAL A 268 10.03 2.94 -15.55
N GLY A 269 10.23 2.02 -14.58
CA GLY A 269 10.36 0.59 -14.79
C GLY A 269 8.99 -0.08 -14.95
N TYR A 270 8.95 -1.15 -15.69
CA TYR A 270 7.74 -1.93 -15.93
C TYR A 270 8.05 -3.42 -15.83
N PHE A 271 7.17 -4.16 -15.15
CA PHE A 271 7.23 -5.60 -15.04
C PHE A 271 5.84 -6.19 -15.26
N GLU A 272 5.73 -7.24 -16.07
CA GLU A 272 4.47 -7.93 -16.32
C GLU A 272 4.58 -9.40 -15.94
N SER A 273 3.63 -9.87 -15.11
CA SER A 273 3.47 -11.28 -14.79
C SER A 273 2.55 -11.94 -15.83
N GLU A 274 3.12 -12.75 -16.70
CA GLU A 274 2.39 -13.48 -17.75
C GLU A 274 1.43 -14.50 -17.14
N GLU A 275 0.26 -14.66 -17.77
CA GLU A 275 -0.80 -15.61 -17.43
C GLU A 275 -1.45 -15.43 -16.06
N GLU A 276 -1.04 -14.44 -15.26
CA GLU A 276 -1.53 -14.18 -13.92
C GLU A 276 -2.59 -13.07 -13.87
N GLY A 277 -3.41 -13.10 -12.80
CA GLY A 277 -4.46 -12.13 -12.52
C GLY A 277 -4.16 -11.20 -11.36
N HIS A 278 -5.14 -10.36 -11.01
CA HIS A 278 -5.01 -9.35 -9.96
C HIS A 278 -4.64 -9.94 -8.60
N GLY A 279 -3.52 -9.51 -8.03
CA GLY A 279 -3.09 -9.89 -6.67
C GLY A 279 -2.69 -11.36 -6.53
N PHE A 280 -2.39 -12.06 -7.63
CA PHE A 280 -2.08 -13.51 -7.62
C PHE A 280 -1.06 -13.89 -6.55
N PHE A 281 -0.04 -13.09 -6.34
CA PHE A 281 1.04 -13.33 -5.37
C PHE A 281 0.56 -13.38 -3.91
N LEU A 282 -0.59 -12.78 -3.59
CA LEU A 282 -1.25 -12.87 -2.28
C LEU A 282 -2.13 -14.11 -2.18
N TRP A 283 -2.84 -14.47 -3.26
CA TRP A 283 -3.81 -15.57 -3.26
C TRP A 283 -3.19 -16.93 -3.53
N ASN A 284 -2.13 -16.96 -4.32
CA ASN A 284 -1.39 -18.16 -4.69
C ASN A 284 0.12 -17.93 -4.51
N PRO A 285 0.60 -17.78 -3.25
CA PRO A 285 2.01 -17.51 -2.98
C PRO A 285 2.95 -18.63 -3.40
N SER A 286 2.43 -19.81 -3.76
CA SER A 286 3.18 -20.94 -4.28
C SER A 286 3.34 -20.92 -5.81
N SER A 287 2.74 -19.96 -6.53
CA SER A 287 2.95 -19.80 -7.97
C SER A 287 4.42 -19.51 -8.26
N ASP A 288 4.98 -20.17 -9.27
CA ASP A 288 6.33 -19.92 -9.76
C ASP A 288 6.51 -18.48 -10.30
N LYS A 289 5.42 -17.80 -10.64
CA LYS A 289 5.40 -16.40 -11.08
C LYS A 289 5.61 -15.40 -9.93
N VAL A 290 5.48 -15.82 -8.67
CA VAL A 290 5.77 -14.96 -7.50
C VAL A 290 7.26 -14.65 -7.40
N VAL A 291 8.12 -15.62 -7.72
CA VAL A 291 9.58 -15.46 -7.66
C VAL A 291 10.09 -14.34 -8.59
N PRO A 292 9.72 -14.30 -9.90
CA PRO A 292 10.12 -13.20 -10.78
C PRO A 292 9.59 -11.82 -10.33
N LEU A 293 8.35 -11.76 -9.83
CA LEU A 293 7.78 -10.51 -9.31
C LEU A 293 8.58 -10.01 -8.10
N MET A 294 8.81 -10.89 -7.11
CA MET A 294 9.61 -10.54 -5.94
C MET A 294 11.02 -10.12 -6.33
N LYS A 295 11.65 -10.85 -7.25
CA LYS A 295 12.98 -10.48 -7.77
C LYS A 295 12.98 -9.09 -8.40
N ALA A 296 11.98 -8.73 -9.21
CA ALA A 296 11.89 -7.40 -9.81
C ALA A 296 11.80 -6.29 -8.74
N MET A 297 11.05 -6.52 -7.66
CA MET A 297 10.96 -5.59 -6.53
C MET A 297 12.28 -5.48 -5.77
N VAL A 298 12.92 -6.61 -5.47
CA VAL A 298 14.23 -6.68 -4.77
C VAL A 298 15.33 -6.00 -5.59
N ASP A 299 15.41 -6.31 -6.88
CA ASP A 299 16.37 -5.67 -7.78
C ASP A 299 16.17 -4.16 -7.83
N PHE A 300 14.91 -3.69 -7.92
CA PHE A 300 14.57 -2.28 -7.92
C PHE A 300 14.99 -1.56 -6.63
N ILE A 301 14.80 -2.19 -5.46
CA ILE A 301 15.20 -1.65 -4.17
C ILE A 301 16.73 -1.56 -4.08
N ASN A 302 17.44 -2.58 -4.54
CA ASN A 302 18.88 -2.73 -4.37
C ASN A 302 19.73 -2.08 -5.50
N GLN A 303 19.08 -1.61 -6.57
CA GLN A 303 19.76 -0.80 -7.58
C GLN A 303 20.12 0.58 -7.01
N ASN A 304 21.41 0.93 -7.08
CA ASN A 304 21.96 2.24 -6.69
C ASN A 304 21.55 3.36 -7.63
#